data_928b133c5c8a93cfde4d70ffe9a7fa3c
#
_entry.id   928b133c5c8a93cfde4d70ffe9a7fa3c
#
_cell.length_a   1.000
_cell.length_b   1.000
_cell.length_c   1.000
_cell.angle_alpha   90.00
_cell.angle_beta   90.00
_cell.angle_gamma   90.00
#
_symmetry.space_group_name_H-M   'P 1'
#
loop_
_entity.id
_entity.type
_entity.pdbx_description
1 polymer ?
#
loop_
_entity_poly.entity_id
_entity_poly.type
_entity_poly.pdbx_seq_one_letter_code
_entity_poly.pdbx_strand_id
1 'polypeptide(L)'
;MDEDERILPDGVFAPGRRYSAYVDFFRQRYGARLQKVVIDAGFTCPNRDGSVGLGGCTFCDNAAFHPSYSCAQKTISEQIDEGILFHRGRYRNTVAYLAYFQAYSNTYASLGRLKELYLAALAHPSVVGIVIGTRPDCVDEAKLDFLQALASGKVLEGWQREIVRGGDSVTAAYSVHKDSDKIGAGTACDSAALVLDAPVVIVEYGIESCYDATLRRVNRGHDFATARRAVEMTAARGLDCGAHFILGLPGESREMMLEECGMINALPLTTVKFHQLQIVRGTAMEREYAAHPEDFLRFSLDGYIDFFTDMLERLRPTLCIERFAGEVPPRFVNESPWGLIRNVELLRLLESRLEERRTWQGRLYRG
;
A
#
# COMPACT_ATOMS: atom_id res chain seq x y z
N MET A 1 -25.38 31.66 14.36
CA MET A 1 -25.72 30.48 13.56
C MET A 1 -24.44 29.68 13.47
N ASP A 2 -24.38 28.57 14.21
CA ASP A 2 -23.19 27.74 14.32
C ASP A 2 -22.79 27.17 12.95
N GLU A 3 -21.57 27.50 12.52
CA GLU A 3 -20.96 27.00 11.26
C GLU A 3 -20.62 25.49 11.32
N ASP A 4 -21.07 24.76 12.33
CA ASP A 4 -20.57 23.42 12.67
C ASP A 4 -21.51 22.25 12.39
N GLU A 5 -22.66 22.45 11.80
CA GLU A 5 -23.50 21.37 11.26
C GLU A 5 -23.17 21.07 9.79
N ARG A 6 -21.92 20.77 9.49
CA ARG A 6 -21.61 20.17 8.18
C ARG A 6 -22.06 18.72 8.20
N ILE A 7 -23.05 18.42 7.39
CA ILE A 7 -23.56 17.06 7.17
C ILE A 7 -22.51 16.29 6.37
N LEU A 8 -22.26 15.03 6.76
CA LEU A 8 -21.44 14.10 5.97
C LEU A 8 -21.93 14.12 4.52
N PRO A 9 -21.08 14.43 3.53
CA PRO A 9 -21.52 14.51 2.14
C PRO A 9 -21.98 13.14 1.62
N ASP A 10 -23.21 13.09 1.12
CA ASP A 10 -23.78 11.87 0.57
C ASP A 10 -22.97 11.39 -0.65
N GLY A 11 -22.74 10.08 -0.72
CA GLY A 11 -22.12 9.44 -1.89
C GLY A 11 -20.60 9.60 -2.02
N VAL A 12 -19.93 10.31 -1.09
CA VAL A 12 -18.46 10.46 -1.13
C VAL A 12 -17.75 9.20 -0.63
N PHE A 13 -18.32 8.54 0.37
CA PHE A 13 -17.79 7.31 0.95
C PHE A 13 -18.76 6.15 0.78
N ALA A 14 -18.27 4.93 0.91
CA ALA A 14 -19.14 3.75 0.97
C ALA A 14 -20.13 3.86 2.16
N PRO A 15 -21.34 3.26 2.05
CA PRO A 15 -22.33 3.33 3.11
C PRO A 15 -21.75 2.94 4.48
N GLY A 16 -22.00 3.77 5.50
CA GLY A 16 -21.50 3.58 6.86
C GLY A 16 -20.01 3.95 7.08
N ARG A 17 -19.31 4.44 6.05
CA ARG A 17 -17.93 4.92 6.16
C ARG A 17 -17.87 6.43 6.34
N ARG A 18 -16.80 6.86 7.02
CA ARG A 18 -16.44 8.27 7.20
C ARG A 18 -15.09 8.62 6.58
N TYR A 19 -14.53 7.71 5.78
CA TYR A 19 -13.27 7.87 5.06
C TYR A 19 -13.24 6.93 3.83
N SER A 20 -12.36 7.23 2.88
CA SER A 20 -12.13 6.40 1.68
C SER A 20 -11.27 5.18 2.04
N ALA A 21 -11.91 4.02 2.23
CA ALA A 21 -11.24 2.80 2.62
C ALA A 21 -10.75 2.01 1.39
N TYR A 22 -9.53 1.46 1.48
CA TYR A 22 -8.90 0.66 0.42
C TYR A 22 -9.74 -0.54 -0.05
N VAL A 23 -10.43 -1.22 0.87
CA VAL A 23 -11.29 -2.34 0.51
C VAL A 23 -12.48 -1.90 -0.34
N ASP A 24 -13.00 -0.71 -0.09
CA ASP A 24 -14.14 -0.16 -0.82
C ASP A 24 -13.70 0.39 -2.18
N PHE A 25 -12.49 0.94 -2.29
CA PHE A 25 -11.87 1.32 -3.56
C PHE A 25 -11.83 0.16 -4.56
N PHE A 26 -11.35 -1.01 -4.15
CA PHE A 26 -11.33 -2.19 -5.03
C PHE A 26 -12.72 -2.72 -5.33
N ARG A 27 -13.63 -2.71 -4.35
CA ARG A 27 -15.01 -3.13 -4.57
C ARG A 27 -15.75 -2.24 -5.57
N GLN A 28 -15.54 -0.93 -5.49
CA GLN A 28 -16.16 0.01 -6.44
C GLN A 28 -15.57 -0.15 -7.84
N ARG A 29 -14.25 -0.27 -7.94
CA ARG A 29 -13.55 -0.30 -9.24
C ARG A 29 -13.60 -1.66 -9.93
N TYR A 30 -13.49 -2.74 -9.16
CA TYR A 30 -13.39 -4.11 -9.69
C TYR A 30 -14.53 -5.02 -9.23
N GLY A 31 -15.49 -4.50 -8.49
CA GLY A 31 -16.63 -5.26 -7.97
C GLY A 31 -16.26 -6.35 -6.96
N ALA A 32 -15.00 -6.41 -6.53
CA ALA A 32 -14.45 -7.48 -5.70
C ALA A 32 -13.36 -6.97 -4.74
N ARG A 33 -13.12 -7.76 -3.70
CA ARG A 33 -11.95 -7.58 -2.84
C ARG A 33 -10.74 -8.25 -3.49
N LEU A 34 -9.66 -7.49 -3.70
CA LEU A 34 -8.37 -8.00 -4.11
C LEU A 34 -7.43 -8.08 -2.89
N GLN A 35 -6.74 -9.21 -2.73
CA GLN A 35 -5.82 -9.42 -1.60
C GLN A 35 -4.38 -9.39 -2.07
N LYS A 36 -3.55 -8.59 -1.41
CA LYS A 36 -2.10 -8.58 -1.65
C LYS A 36 -1.45 -9.85 -1.09
N VAL A 37 -0.61 -10.49 -1.89
CA VAL A 37 0.30 -11.58 -1.50
C VAL A 37 1.73 -11.07 -1.64
N VAL A 38 2.47 -11.05 -0.56
CA VAL A 38 3.83 -10.50 -0.51
C VAL A 38 4.80 -11.40 -1.26
N ILE A 39 5.65 -10.78 -2.09
CA ILE A 39 6.69 -11.45 -2.88
C ILE A 39 8.05 -10.83 -2.54
N ASP A 40 9.00 -11.66 -2.17
CA ASP A 40 10.42 -11.33 -2.13
C ASP A 40 11.09 -11.86 -3.39
N ALA A 41 11.40 -10.98 -4.33
CA ALA A 41 12.04 -11.33 -5.60
C ALA A 41 13.58 -11.16 -5.59
N GLY A 42 14.17 -11.04 -4.38
CA GLY A 42 15.62 -10.92 -4.21
C GLY A 42 16.20 -9.57 -4.60
N PHE A 43 15.40 -8.50 -4.59
CA PHE A 43 15.89 -7.15 -4.81
C PHE A 43 16.76 -6.67 -3.64
N THR A 44 17.57 -5.65 -3.90
CA THR A 44 18.31 -4.89 -2.89
C THR A 44 17.84 -3.43 -2.86
N CYS A 45 18.60 -2.58 -2.17
CA CYS A 45 18.31 -1.16 -2.04
C CYS A 45 19.59 -0.35 -2.29
N PRO A 46 19.56 0.70 -3.14
CA PRO A 46 20.74 1.52 -3.43
C PRO A 46 21.28 2.25 -2.20
N ASN A 47 20.46 2.40 -1.17
CA ASN A 47 20.86 2.96 0.12
C ASN A 47 21.59 1.94 1.04
N ARG A 48 21.80 0.70 0.57
CA ARG A 48 22.50 -0.37 1.30
C ARG A 48 23.75 -0.86 0.59
N ASP A 49 23.74 -0.90 -0.74
CA ASP A 49 24.83 -1.46 -1.55
C ASP A 49 25.93 -0.44 -1.92
N GLY A 50 25.79 0.80 -1.46
CA GLY A 50 26.76 1.87 -1.69
C GLY A 50 26.49 2.73 -2.91
N SER A 51 25.45 2.44 -3.71
CA SER A 51 25.12 3.23 -4.91
C SER A 51 24.62 4.63 -4.56
N VAL A 52 23.82 4.76 -3.49
CA VAL A 52 23.32 6.03 -2.92
C VAL A 52 23.82 6.22 -1.51
N GLY A 53 23.82 5.17 -0.69
CA GLY A 53 24.23 5.20 0.71
C GLY A 53 24.61 3.82 1.23
N LEU A 54 25.13 3.79 2.46
CA LEU A 54 25.51 2.56 3.16
C LEU A 54 24.59 2.34 4.38
N GLY A 55 24.32 1.08 4.69
CA GLY A 55 23.58 0.68 5.90
C GLY A 55 22.05 0.79 5.79
N GLY A 56 21.53 1.51 4.82
CA GLY A 56 20.09 1.72 4.66
C GLY A 56 19.53 2.85 5.53
N CYS A 57 18.21 3.00 5.53
CA CYS A 57 17.52 3.95 6.43
C CYS A 57 17.68 3.49 7.88
N THR A 58 17.77 4.45 8.82
CA THR A 58 18.05 4.18 10.23
C THR A 58 17.01 3.28 10.91
N PHE A 59 15.77 3.29 10.42
CA PHE A 59 14.65 2.50 10.94
C PHE A 59 14.48 1.13 10.25
N CYS A 60 15.25 0.84 9.18
CA CYS A 60 14.93 -0.26 8.27
C CYS A 60 15.50 -1.60 8.74
N ASP A 61 14.57 -2.53 9.04
CA ASP A 61 14.84 -3.96 9.12
C ASP A 61 13.74 -4.72 8.34
N ASN A 62 14.07 -5.24 7.17
CA ASN A 62 13.12 -5.95 6.33
C ASN A 62 12.60 -7.24 6.99
N ALA A 63 13.40 -7.92 7.83
CA ALA A 63 12.96 -9.13 8.50
C ALA A 63 11.75 -8.90 9.43
N ALA A 64 11.60 -7.68 9.95
CA ALA A 64 10.48 -7.30 10.81
C ALA A 64 9.12 -7.22 10.07
N PHE A 65 9.15 -7.07 8.74
CA PHE A 65 7.95 -6.81 7.94
C PHE A 65 7.62 -7.91 6.93
N HIS A 66 8.40 -8.98 6.88
CA HIS A 66 8.18 -10.10 5.98
C HIS A 66 7.27 -11.16 6.59
N PRO A 67 6.23 -11.62 5.87
CA PRO A 67 5.52 -12.84 6.26
C PRO A 67 6.43 -14.05 6.09
N SER A 68 6.18 -15.08 6.88
CA SER A 68 7.03 -16.28 6.95
C SER A 68 7.12 -17.08 5.64
N TYR A 69 6.16 -16.93 4.76
CA TYR A 69 6.14 -17.60 3.45
C TYR A 69 6.98 -16.89 2.39
N SER A 70 7.19 -15.58 2.52
CA SER A 70 7.91 -14.76 1.55
C SER A 70 9.42 -14.90 1.75
N CYS A 71 10.13 -15.40 0.73
CA CYS A 71 11.55 -15.71 0.81
C CYS A 71 12.18 -15.73 -0.59
N ALA A 72 13.29 -15.01 -0.79
CA ALA A 72 13.97 -14.87 -2.08
C ALA A 72 14.52 -16.17 -2.67
N GLN A 73 14.65 -17.23 -1.87
CA GLN A 73 15.09 -18.55 -2.32
C GLN A 73 13.98 -19.37 -2.99
N LYS A 74 12.71 -18.95 -2.80
CA LYS A 74 11.56 -19.58 -3.45
C LYS A 74 11.25 -18.92 -4.78
N THR A 75 10.65 -19.69 -5.68
CA THR A 75 10.09 -19.13 -6.90
C THR A 75 8.93 -18.19 -6.60
N ILE A 76 8.62 -17.27 -7.51
CA ILE A 76 7.49 -16.36 -7.37
C ILE A 76 6.17 -17.14 -7.22
N SER A 77 6.00 -18.23 -8.01
CA SER A 77 4.79 -19.07 -7.94
C SER A 77 4.63 -19.72 -6.57
N GLU A 78 5.69 -20.30 -6.01
CA GLU A 78 5.65 -20.91 -4.67
C GLU A 78 5.27 -19.90 -3.60
N GLN A 79 5.82 -18.69 -3.65
CA GLN A 79 5.47 -17.63 -2.71
C GLN A 79 4.00 -17.20 -2.85
N ILE A 80 3.48 -17.16 -4.08
CA ILE A 80 2.06 -16.85 -4.32
C ILE A 80 1.16 -17.95 -3.75
N ASP A 81 1.45 -19.22 -4.02
CA ASP A 81 0.66 -20.35 -3.53
C ASP A 81 0.62 -20.41 -2.01
N GLU A 82 1.78 -20.30 -1.36
CA GLU A 82 1.88 -20.28 0.10
C GLU A 82 1.19 -19.02 0.70
N GLY A 83 1.32 -17.88 0.05
CA GLY A 83 0.66 -16.64 0.46
C GLY A 83 -0.86 -16.73 0.35
N ILE A 84 -1.39 -17.36 -0.69
CA ILE A 84 -2.82 -17.66 -0.84
C ILE A 84 -3.30 -18.53 0.31
N LEU A 85 -2.58 -19.62 0.61
CA LEU A 85 -2.90 -20.50 1.75
C LEU A 85 -2.87 -19.74 3.08
N PHE A 86 -1.86 -18.89 3.29
CA PHE A 86 -1.75 -18.08 4.51
C PHE A 86 -2.95 -17.13 4.70
N HIS A 87 -3.49 -16.58 3.60
CA HIS A 87 -4.60 -15.64 3.64
C HIS A 87 -5.98 -16.28 3.67
N ARG A 88 -6.16 -17.51 3.17
CA ARG A 88 -7.46 -18.22 3.12
C ARG A 88 -8.14 -18.31 4.50
N GLY A 89 -7.38 -18.55 5.55
CA GLY A 89 -7.92 -18.64 6.91
C GLY A 89 -8.38 -17.28 7.49
N ARG A 90 -7.94 -16.16 6.93
CA ARG A 90 -8.20 -14.80 7.45
C ARG A 90 -9.24 -14.04 6.64
N TYR A 91 -9.32 -14.29 5.33
CA TYR A 91 -10.11 -13.50 4.38
C TYR A 91 -10.98 -14.41 3.52
N ARG A 92 -12.17 -14.71 4.00
CA ARG A 92 -13.11 -15.67 3.36
C ARG A 92 -13.69 -15.21 2.03
N ASN A 93 -13.72 -13.89 1.78
CA ASN A 93 -14.34 -13.30 0.58
C ASN A 93 -13.31 -12.77 -0.42
N THR A 94 -12.11 -13.34 -0.46
CA THR A 94 -11.11 -12.98 -1.46
C THR A 94 -11.37 -13.75 -2.74
N VAL A 95 -11.54 -13.02 -3.84
CA VAL A 95 -11.81 -13.60 -5.15
C VAL A 95 -10.61 -13.56 -6.10
N ALA A 96 -9.61 -12.70 -5.82
CA ALA A 96 -8.41 -12.60 -6.63
C ALA A 96 -7.23 -11.98 -5.83
N TYR A 97 -6.02 -12.14 -6.34
CA TYR A 97 -4.82 -11.73 -5.64
C TYR A 97 -3.98 -10.74 -6.46
N LEU A 98 -3.31 -9.82 -5.75
CA LEU A 98 -2.29 -8.95 -6.29
C LEU A 98 -0.93 -9.43 -5.79
N ALA A 99 0.00 -9.72 -6.68
CA ALA A 99 1.38 -10.04 -6.32
C ALA A 99 2.08 -8.77 -5.85
N TYR A 100 2.39 -8.67 -4.56
CA TYR A 100 2.96 -7.48 -3.94
C TYR A 100 4.46 -7.64 -3.71
N PHE A 101 5.25 -7.03 -4.56
CA PHE A 101 6.70 -6.94 -4.45
C PHE A 101 7.04 -5.91 -3.37
N GLN A 102 7.40 -6.37 -2.18
CA GLN A 102 7.56 -5.49 -1.00
C GLN A 102 8.99 -5.43 -0.46
N ALA A 103 9.79 -6.48 -0.59
CA ALA A 103 11.15 -6.47 -0.07
C ALA A 103 12.04 -5.44 -0.78
N TYR A 104 12.61 -4.49 -0.03
CA TYR A 104 13.53 -3.46 -0.52
C TYR A 104 12.96 -2.54 -1.62
N SER A 105 13.69 -2.38 -2.75
CA SER A 105 13.33 -1.46 -3.84
C SER A 105 13.07 -2.24 -5.11
N ASN A 106 11.82 -2.55 -5.40
CA ASN A 106 11.45 -3.54 -6.41
C ASN A 106 11.45 -3.03 -7.86
N THR A 107 11.94 -1.82 -8.10
CA THR A 107 12.32 -1.30 -9.42
C THR A 107 13.84 -1.12 -9.57
N TYR A 108 14.62 -1.47 -8.53
CA TYR A 108 16.07 -1.33 -8.54
C TYR A 108 16.75 -2.54 -9.21
N ALA A 109 16.54 -2.64 -10.53
CA ALA A 109 17.16 -3.63 -11.40
C ALA A 109 17.10 -3.16 -12.85
N SER A 110 17.73 -3.91 -13.77
CA SER A 110 17.59 -3.69 -15.21
C SER A 110 16.13 -3.93 -15.65
N LEU A 111 15.69 -3.22 -16.68
CA LEU A 111 14.33 -3.37 -17.23
C LEU A 111 14.05 -4.82 -17.68
N GLY A 112 15.06 -5.52 -18.22
CA GLY A 112 14.92 -6.94 -18.59
C GLY A 112 14.57 -7.82 -17.38
N ARG A 113 15.28 -7.62 -16.25
CA ARG A 113 14.98 -8.36 -15.02
C ARG A 113 13.61 -8.03 -14.43
N LEU A 114 13.19 -6.77 -14.48
CA LEU A 114 11.85 -6.37 -14.05
C LEU A 114 10.76 -7.05 -14.88
N LYS A 115 10.92 -7.07 -16.20
CA LYS A 115 10.01 -7.77 -17.11
C LYS A 115 9.88 -9.24 -16.76
N GLU A 116 10.98 -9.94 -16.59
CA GLU A 116 11.00 -11.35 -16.20
C GLU A 116 10.21 -11.61 -14.92
N LEU A 117 10.49 -10.86 -13.86
CA LEU A 117 9.88 -11.07 -12.54
C LEU A 117 8.39 -10.74 -12.52
N TYR A 118 7.99 -9.61 -13.13
CA TYR A 118 6.60 -9.20 -13.11
C TYR A 118 5.72 -10.08 -14.00
N LEU A 119 6.25 -10.50 -15.16
CA LEU A 119 5.54 -11.43 -16.04
C LEU A 119 5.41 -12.82 -15.39
N ALA A 120 6.42 -13.29 -14.65
CA ALA A 120 6.33 -14.53 -13.89
C ALA A 120 5.21 -14.49 -12.84
N ALA A 121 5.03 -13.36 -12.14
CA ALA A 121 3.93 -13.20 -11.19
C ALA A 121 2.55 -13.16 -11.89
N LEU A 122 2.45 -12.47 -13.03
CA LEU A 122 1.21 -12.36 -13.80
C LEU A 122 0.86 -13.65 -14.56
N ALA A 123 1.80 -14.56 -14.74
CA ALA A 123 1.53 -15.89 -15.28
C ALA A 123 0.72 -16.76 -14.31
N HIS A 124 0.77 -16.49 -12.99
CA HIS A 124 0.02 -17.27 -12.01
C HIS A 124 -1.49 -17.04 -12.16
N PRO A 125 -2.32 -18.13 -12.24
CA PRO A 125 -3.74 -18.03 -12.58
C PRO A 125 -4.58 -17.23 -11.58
N SER A 126 -4.22 -17.24 -10.30
CA SER A 126 -4.93 -16.49 -9.25
C SER A 126 -4.52 -15.02 -9.16
N VAL A 127 -3.54 -14.56 -9.93
CA VAL A 127 -3.02 -13.21 -9.89
C VAL A 127 -3.67 -12.36 -10.97
N VAL A 128 -4.31 -11.27 -10.55
CA VAL A 128 -4.98 -10.31 -11.42
C VAL A 128 -4.20 -9.00 -11.58
N GLY A 129 -3.06 -8.88 -10.92
CA GLY A 129 -2.22 -7.68 -11.02
C GLY A 129 -1.03 -7.72 -10.08
N ILE A 130 -0.24 -6.67 -10.15
CA ILE A 130 0.97 -6.47 -9.35
C ILE A 130 0.92 -5.15 -8.58
N VAL A 131 1.51 -5.16 -7.40
CA VAL A 131 1.80 -3.96 -6.60
C VAL A 131 3.30 -3.92 -6.37
N ILE A 132 3.92 -2.79 -6.65
CA ILE A 132 5.38 -2.65 -6.65
C ILE A 132 5.78 -1.64 -5.59
N GLY A 133 6.24 -2.12 -4.43
CA GLY A 133 6.83 -1.27 -3.38
C GLY A 133 8.25 -0.88 -3.77
N THR A 134 8.54 0.41 -3.88
CA THR A 134 9.86 0.88 -4.30
C THR A 134 10.22 2.23 -3.71
N ARG A 135 11.45 2.68 -3.98
CA ARG A 135 11.95 4.02 -3.66
C ARG A 135 11.66 4.97 -4.83
N PRO A 136 11.38 6.24 -4.55
CA PRO A 136 11.16 7.24 -5.60
C PRO A 136 12.34 7.45 -6.55
N ASP A 137 13.56 7.30 -6.06
CA ASP A 137 14.80 7.45 -6.82
C ASP A 137 15.19 6.18 -7.63
N CYS A 138 14.36 5.13 -7.61
CA CYS A 138 14.60 3.87 -8.33
C CYS A 138 13.72 3.72 -9.58
N VAL A 139 12.97 4.73 -9.97
CA VAL A 139 12.17 4.74 -11.20
C VAL A 139 12.74 5.69 -12.23
N ASP A 140 12.48 5.37 -13.49
CA ASP A 140 12.80 6.18 -14.67
C ASP A 140 11.69 6.03 -15.71
N GLU A 141 11.74 6.83 -16.77
CA GLU A 141 10.72 6.81 -17.83
C GLU A 141 10.56 5.43 -18.45
N ALA A 142 11.66 4.75 -18.77
CA ALA A 142 11.59 3.44 -19.44
C ALA A 142 10.89 2.37 -18.59
N LYS A 143 11.13 2.38 -17.26
CA LYS A 143 10.45 1.48 -16.33
C LYS A 143 8.96 1.81 -16.21
N LEU A 144 8.62 3.10 -16.07
CA LEU A 144 7.23 3.54 -15.97
C LEU A 144 6.46 3.35 -17.28
N ASP A 145 7.09 3.54 -18.45
CA ASP A 145 6.49 3.24 -19.75
C ASP A 145 6.20 1.74 -19.91
N PHE A 146 7.08 0.89 -19.44
CA PHE A 146 6.81 -0.54 -19.39
C PHE A 146 5.64 -0.88 -18.49
N LEU A 147 5.55 -0.30 -17.30
CA LEU A 147 4.43 -0.52 -16.37
C LEU A 147 3.11 -0.01 -16.96
N GLN A 148 3.12 1.12 -17.67
CA GLN A 148 1.97 1.62 -18.41
C GLN A 148 1.54 0.66 -19.52
N ALA A 149 2.49 0.16 -20.31
CA ALA A 149 2.21 -0.82 -21.34
C ALA A 149 1.65 -2.13 -20.76
N LEU A 150 2.11 -2.53 -19.58
CA LEU A 150 1.59 -3.68 -18.84
C LEU A 150 0.14 -3.43 -18.37
N ALA A 151 -0.11 -2.28 -17.73
CA ALA A 151 -1.45 -1.90 -17.24
C ALA A 151 -2.49 -1.71 -18.36
N SER A 152 -2.03 -1.43 -19.59
CA SER A 152 -2.90 -1.31 -20.78
C SER A 152 -3.08 -2.61 -21.55
N GLY A 153 -2.53 -3.74 -21.06
CA GLY A 153 -2.60 -5.04 -21.74
C GLY A 153 -1.69 -5.19 -22.97
N LYS A 154 -0.97 -4.14 -23.39
CA LYS A 154 -0.15 -4.15 -24.63
C LYS A 154 1.01 -5.12 -24.61
N VAL A 155 1.50 -5.49 -23.42
CA VAL A 155 2.65 -6.40 -23.26
C VAL A 155 2.22 -7.86 -23.15
N LEU A 156 0.96 -8.11 -22.80
CA LEU A 156 0.41 -9.42 -22.51
C LEU A 156 -0.71 -9.74 -23.49
N GLU A 157 -0.35 -10.08 -24.73
CA GLU A 157 -1.32 -10.41 -25.76
C GLU A 157 -2.20 -11.58 -25.34
N GLY A 158 -3.53 -11.37 -25.38
CA GLY A 158 -4.52 -12.37 -24.98
C GLY A 158 -4.62 -12.63 -23.47
N TRP A 159 -3.98 -11.82 -22.62
CA TRP A 159 -4.12 -11.97 -21.19
C TRP A 159 -5.51 -11.53 -20.73
N GLN A 160 -6.22 -12.44 -20.08
CA GLN A 160 -7.51 -12.18 -19.47
C GLN A 160 -7.61 -12.90 -18.13
N ARG A 161 -8.36 -12.31 -17.20
CA ARG A 161 -8.68 -12.91 -15.90
C ARG A 161 -10.15 -12.72 -15.59
N GLU A 162 -10.81 -13.82 -15.29
CA GLU A 162 -12.19 -13.82 -14.82
C GLU A 162 -12.23 -13.86 -13.31
N ILE A 163 -12.95 -12.91 -12.71
CA ILE A 163 -13.21 -12.85 -11.28
C ILE A 163 -14.67 -13.25 -11.06
N VAL A 164 -14.91 -14.48 -10.61
CA VAL A 164 -16.27 -14.95 -10.31
C VAL A 164 -16.72 -14.41 -8.96
N ARG A 165 -17.87 -13.73 -8.94
CA ARG A 165 -18.48 -13.23 -7.71
C ARG A 165 -19.31 -14.34 -7.06
N GLY A 166 -19.03 -14.61 -5.79
CA GLY A 166 -19.89 -15.43 -4.92
C GLY A 166 -19.62 -16.93 -4.96
N GLY A 167 -19.32 -17.48 -3.81
CA GLY A 167 -19.10 -18.89 -3.56
C GLY A 167 -17.74 -19.16 -2.89
N ASP A 168 -17.69 -20.17 -2.05
CA ASP A 168 -16.50 -20.60 -1.28
C ASP A 168 -15.33 -21.16 -2.13
N SER A 169 -15.42 -21.07 -3.46
CA SER A 169 -14.39 -21.54 -4.40
C SER A 169 -13.99 -20.44 -5.38
N VAL A 170 -12.75 -19.96 -5.21
CA VAL A 170 -12.09 -19.12 -6.20
C VAL A 170 -11.55 -20.02 -7.30
N THR A 171 -12.21 -20.01 -8.44
CA THR A 171 -11.62 -20.47 -9.70
C THR A 171 -11.36 -19.25 -10.55
N ALA A 172 -10.10 -18.77 -10.57
CA ALA A 172 -9.66 -17.94 -11.68
C ALA A 172 -9.57 -18.88 -12.90
N ALA A 173 -10.54 -18.82 -13.80
CA ALA A 173 -10.47 -19.59 -15.01
C ALA A 173 -9.48 -18.94 -15.98
N TYR A 174 -8.43 -19.67 -16.32
CA TYR A 174 -7.52 -19.33 -17.41
C TYR A 174 -8.16 -19.84 -18.70
N SER A 175 -8.70 -18.94 -19.52
CA SER A 175 -9.12 -19.30 -20.87
C SER A 175 -8.17 -18.67 -21.86
N VAL A 176 -7.28 -19.48 -22.44
CA VAL A 176 -6.68 -19.17 -23.73
C VAL A 176 -7.75 -19.49 -24.78
N HIS A 177 -8.48 -18.49 -25.24
CA HIS A 177 -9.38 -18.69 -26.36
C HIS A 177 -8.58 -18.92 -27.64
N LYS A 178 -8.49 -20.20 -28.05
CA LYS A 178 -8.46 -20.58 -29.46
C LYS A 178 -9.87 -21.03 -29.82
N ASP A 179 -10.41 -20.37 -30.83
CA ASP A 179 -11.61 -20.70 -31.59
C ASP A 179 -12.99 -20.38 -30.94
N SER A 180 -13.63 -19.41 -31.55
CA SER A 180 -15.07 -19.19 -31.61
C SER A 180 -15.75 -20.42 -32.18
N ASP A 181 -16.63 -21.08 -31.41
CA ASP A 181 -17.96 -21.58 -31.81
C ASP A 181 -18.46 -22.58 -30.76
N LYS A 182 -19.47 -22.17 -30.02
CA LYS A 182 -20.63 -22.89 -29.51
C LYS A 182 -21.11 -22.33 -28.16
N ILE A 183 -22.06 -21.42 -28.30
CA ILE A 183 -22.90 -21.00 -27.16
C ILE A 183 -24.01 -22.05 -27.03
N GLY A 184 -23.94 -22.85 -25.98
CA GLY A 184 -25.02 -23.71 -25.52
C GLY A 184 -25.74 -23.02 -24.37
N ALA A 185 -27.04 -22.80 -24.53
CA ALA A 185 -27.92 -22.20 -23.52
C ALA A 185 -28.00 -23.07 -22.26
N GLY A 186 -27.64 -22.52 -21.11
CA GLY A 186 -27.82 -23.10 -19.78
C GLY A 186 -28.08 -22.01 -18.76
N THR A 187 -29.31 -21.98 -18.27
CA THR A 187 -29.92 -21.32 -17.08
C THR A 187 -29.06 -20.28 -16.33
N ALA A 188 -29.56 -19.05 -16.36
CA ALA A 188 -29.06 -17.88 -15.64
C ALA A 188 -28.95 -18.14 -14.12
N CYS A 189 -27.75 -18.15 -13.62
CA CYS A 189 -27.42 -17.80 -12.25
C CYS A 189 -26.78 -16.40 -12.32
N ASP A 190 -27.35 -15.42 -11.60
CA ASP A 190 -26.94 -14.00 -11.59
C ASP A 190 -25.58 -13.77 -10.90
N SER A 191 -24.55 -14.49 -11.26
CA SER A 191 -23.15 -14.20 -10.88
C SER A 191 -22.45 -13.55 -12.07
N ALA A 192 -22.61 -12.23 -12.20
CA ALA A 192 -21.84 -11.49 -13.19
C ALA A 192 -20.34 -11.62 -12.87
N ALA A 193 -19.63 -12.41 -13.68
CA ALA A 193 -18.19 -12.48 -13.63
C ALA A 193 -17.60 -11.15 -14.11
N LEU A 194 -16.56 -10.65 -13.41
CA LEU A 194 -15.78 -9.53 -13.90
C LEU A 194 -14.63 -10.07 -14.74
N VAL A 195 -14.56 -9.65 -15.99
CA VAL A 195 -13.41 -9.95 -16.87
C VAL A 195 -12.46 -8.76 -16.87
N LEU A 196 -11.19 -9.01 -16.57
CA LEU A 196 -10.11 -8.04 -16.70
C LEU A 196 -9.33 -8.36 -17.98
N ASP A 197 -9.26 -7.41 -18.89
CA ASP A 197 -8.48 -7.52 -20.15
C ASP A 197 -7.05 -7.02 -20.00
N ALA A 198 -6.72 -6.45 -18.86
CA ALA A 198 -5.38 -5.97 -18.51
C ALA A 198 -5.13 -6.12 -17.00
N PRO A 199 -3.88 -6.36 -16.58
CA PRO A 199 -3.56 -6.49 -15.16
C PRO A 199 -3.67 -5.17 -14.40
N VAL A 200 -4.07 -5.27 -13.13
CA VAL A 200 -3.98 -4.15 -12.19
C VAL A 200 -2.50 -3.88 -11.90
N VAL A 201 -2.04 -2.65 -12.09
CA VAL A 201 -0.65 -2.24 -11.80
C VAL A 201 -0.67 -1.04 -10.86
N ILE A 202 -0.06 -1.19 -9.69
CA ILE A 202 0.04 -0.13 -8.69
C ILE A 202 1.51 0.04 -8.32
N VAL A 203 2.00 1.28 -8.31
CA VAL A 203 3.33 1.62 -7.82
C VAL A 203 3.21 2.27 -6.44
N GLU A 204 3.87 1.71 -5.43
CA GLU A 204 3.86 2.24 -4.06
C GLU A 204 5.23 2.78 -3.68
N TYR A 205 5.30 4.07 -3.39
CA TYR A 205 6.54 4.75 -3.04
C TYR A 205 6.71 4.86 -1.52
N GLY A 206 7.86 4.36 -1.01
CA GLY A 206 8.29 4.71 0.33
C GLY A 206 8.79 6.16 0.33
N ILE A 207 7.93 7.11 0.61
CA ILE A 207 8.29 8.53 0.77
C ILE A 207 8.83 8.77 2.18
N GLU A 208 8.12 8.26 3.16
CA GLU A 208 8.35 8.21 4.59
C GLU A 208 8.10 9.53 5.31
N SER A 209 8.50 10.69 4.75
CA SER A 209 8.24 12.05 5.26
C SER A 209 8.27 13.07 4.11
N CYS A 210 7.54 14.17 4.27
CA CYS A 210 7.63 15.31 3.37
C CYS A 210 8.75 16.32 3.75
N TYR A 211 9.47 16.09 4.83
CA TYR A 211 10.48 17.01 5.35
C TYR A 211 11.89 16.51 5.03
N ASP A 212 12.63 17.27 4.21
CA ASP A 212 14.00 16.93 3.82
C ASP A 212 14.97 16.83 4.99
N ALA A 213 14.75 17.59 6.07
CA ALA A 213 15.54 17.48 7.29
C ALA A 213 15.39 16.11 7.95
N THR A 214 14.15 15.63 8.05
CA THR A 214 13.80 14.30 8.56
C THR A 214 14.37 13.21 7.63
N LEU A 215 14.17 13.33 6.32
CA LEU A 215 14.68 12.38 5.34
C LEU A 215 16.21 12.23 5.41
N ARG A 216 16.95 13.33 5.59
CA ARG A 216 18.40 13.29 5.83
C ARG A 216 18.74 12.62 7.15
N ARG A 217 18.05 12.97 8.24
CA ARG A 217 18.29 12.41 9.58
C ARG A 217 18.12 10.89 9.59
N VAL A 218 17.09 10.39 8.92
CA VAL A 218 16.85 8.94 8.86
C VAL A 218 17.60 8.23 7.74
N ASN A 219 18.60 8.89 7.14
CA ASN A 219 19.42 8.36 6.04
C ASN A 219 18.55 7.81 4.88
N ARG A 220 17.51 8.56 4.45
CA ARG A 220 16.61 8.10 3.39
C ARG A 220 17.27 8.05 2.02
N GLY A 221 18.24 8.94 1.76
CA GLY A 221 19.04 8.97 0.53
C GLY A 221 18.34 9.61 -0.68
N HIS A 222 17.14 10.16 -0.53
CA HIS A 222 16.46 11.03 -1.49
C HIS A 222 15.72 12.13 -0.74
N ASP A 223 15.37 13.21 -1.44
CA ASP A 223 14.58 14.33 -0.95
C ASP A 223 13.09 14.22 -1.35
N PHE A 224 12.26 15.08 -0.80
CA PHE A 224 10.83 15.12 -1.11
C PHE A 224 10.55 15.55 -2.56
N ALA A 225 11.40 16.40 -3.15
CA ALA A 225 11.27 16.80 -4.56
C ALA A 225 11.42 15.60 -5.50
N THR A 226 12.33 14.67 -5.20
CA THR A 226 12.48 13.39 -5.92
C THR A 226 11.23 12.52 -5.77
N ALA A 227 10.68 12.44 -4.56
CA ALA A 227 9.44 11.70 -4.31
C ALA A 227 8.26 12.28 -5.11
N ARG A 228 8.06 13.60 -5.07
CA ARG A 228 7.02 14.29 -5.83
C ARG A 228 7.15 14.01 -7.34
N ARG A 229 8.34 14.16 -7.91
CA ARG A 229 8.59 13.89 -9.33
C ARG A 229 8.24 12.46 -9.71
N ALA A 230 8.63 11.46 -8.92
CA ALA A 230 8.31 10.06 -9.17
C ALA A 230 6.80 9.81 -9.18
N VAL A 231 6.06 10.37 -8.23
CA VAL A 231 4.60 10.29 -8.15
C VAL A 231 3.94 10.96 -9.36
N GLU A 232 4.38 12.18 -9.72
CA GLU A 232 3.87 12.93 -10.88
C GLU A 232 4.11 12.17 -12.19
N MET A 233 5.32 11.62 -12.40
CA MET A 233 5.66 10.81 -13.58
C MET A 233 4.79 9.54 -13.70
N THR A 234 4.49 8.91 -12.57
CA THR A 234 3.64 7.71 -12.50
C THR A 234 2.19 8.04 -12.81
N ALA A 235 1.66 9.07 -12.17
CA ALA A 235 0.28 9.53 -12.38
C ALA A 235 0.04 10.05 -13.81
N ALA A 236 1.03 10.74 -14.41
CA ALA A 236 0.97 11.20 -15.80
C ALA A 236 0.80 10.07 -16.82
N ARG A 237 1.16 8.83 -16.45
CA ARG A 237 0.96 7.62 -17.24
C ARG A 237 -0.36 6.90 -16.96
N GLY A 238 -1.23 7.48 -16.12
CA GLY A 238 -2.49 6.86 -15.71
C GLY A 238 -2.33 5.64 -14.81
N LEU A 239 -1.16 5.44 -14.20
CA LEU A 239 -0.91 4.36 -13.26
C LEU A 239 -1.42 4.75 -11.86
N ASP A 240 -2.02 3.79 -11.15
CA ASP A 240 -2.33 3.96 -9.74
C ASP A 240 -1.05 4.11 -8.93
N CYS A 241 -1.01 5.15 -8.09
CA CYS A 241 0.16 5.51 -7.30
C CYS A 241 -0.19 5.53 -5.82
N GLY A 242 0.55 4.74 -5.03
CA GLY A 242 0.48 4.74 -3.57
C GLY A 242 1.72 5.36 -2.93
N ALA A 243 1.58 5.78 -1.68
CA ALA A 243 2.71 6.25 -0.88
C ALA A 243 2.67 5.71 0.55
N HIS A 244 3.86 5.55 1.14
CA HIS A 244 4.04 5.19 2.54
C HIS A 244 4.61 6.38 3.29
N PHE A 245 4.07 6.66 4.49
CA PHE A 245 4.54 7.67 5.43
C PHE A 245 4.68 7.07 6.82
N ILE A 246 5.71 7.50 7.53
CA ILE A 246 5.98 7.08 8.91
C ILE A 246 5.74 8.27 9.84
N LEU A 247 4.79 8.14 10.74
CA LEU A 247 4.41 9.18 11.70
C LEU A 247 5.23 9.06 12.98
N GLY A 248 5.78 10.17 13.45
CA GLY A 248 6.63 10.24 14.64
C GLY A 248 8.11 9.96 14.39
N LEU A 249 8.60 10.20 13.17
CA LEU A 249 10.03 10.21 12.88
C LEU A 249 10.76 11.26 13.73
N PRO A 250 12.05 11.02 14.06
CA PRO A 250 12.77 11.90 15.01
C PRO A 250 12.83 13.35 14.51
N GLY A 251 12.45 14.27 15.38
CA GLY A 251 12.41 15.71 15.12
C GLY A 251 11.10 16.21 14.53
N GLU A 252 10.13 15.34 14.24
CA GLU A 252 8.81 15.77 13.77
C GLU A 252 7.85 16.00 14.93
N SER A 253 7.27 17.21 14.99
CA SER A 253 6.22 17.54 15.94
C SER A 253 4.84 17.10 15.43
N ARG A 254 3.85 17.10 16.33
CA ARG A 254 2.46 16.85 15.96
C ARG A 254 1.96 17.83 14.89
N GLU A 255 2.31 19.09 15.03
CA GLU A 255 1.92 20.17 14.12
C GLU A 255 2.51 19.95 12.73
N MET A 256 3.81 19.62 12.64
CA MET A 256 4.47 19.28 11.38
C MET A 256 3.74 18.14 10.66
N MET A 257 3.43 17.05 11.35
CA MET A 257 2.72 15.92 10.74
C MET A 257 1.28 16.28 10.29
N LEU A 258 0.61 17.24 10.96
CA LEU A 258 -0.69 17.76 10.50
C LEU A 258 -0.55 18.67 9.27
N GLU A 259 0.51 19.48 9.19
CA GLU A 259 0.84 20.31 8.02
C GLU A 259 1.24 19.44 6.81
N GLU A 260 1.88 18.29 7.04
CA GLU A 260 2.23 17.32 6.01
C GLU A 260 1.01 16.85 5.20
N CYS A 261 -0.20 16.84 5.79
CA CYS A 261 -1.44 16.54 5.08
C CYS A 261 -1.65 17.43 3.85
N GLY A 262 -1.28 18.72 3.91
CA GLY A 262 -1.33 19.63 2.78
C GLY A 262 -0.38 19.23 1.66
N MET A 263 0.84 18.81 2.01
CA MET A 263 1.86 18.35 1.06
C MET A 263 1.44 17.01 0.42
N ILE A 264 0.86 16.10 1.20
CA ILE A 264 0.30 14.82 0.71
C ILE A 264 -0.87 15.07 -0.24
N ASN A 265 -1.77 15.97 0.09
CA ASN A 265 -2.92 16.33 -0.75
C ASN A 265 -2.52 16.87 -2.12
N ALA A 266 -1.38 17.57 -2.21
CA ALA A 266 -0.84 18.10 -3.46
C ALA A 266 -0.26 17.01 -4.39
N LEU A 267 0.02 15.81 -3.87
CA LEU A 267 0.51 14.70 -4.67
C LEU A 267 -0.66 13.98 -5.38
N PRO A 268 -0.53 13.60 -6.67
CA PRO A 268 -1.55 12.85 -7.39
C PRO A 268 -1.56 11.37 -6.99
N LEU A 269 -1.70 11.10 -5.69
CA LEU A 269 -1.77 9.75 -5.13
C LEU A 269 -3.18 9.17 -5.26
N THR A 270 -3.27 7.88 -5.54
CA THR A 270 -4.51 7.09 -5.45
C THR A 270 -4.71 6.56 -4.04
N THR A 271 -3.63 6.03 -3.43
CA THR A 271 -3.69 5.39 -2.11
C THR A 271 -2.57 5.89 -1.19
N VAL A 272 -2.77 5.74 0.11
CA VAL A 272 -1.75 6.05 1.11
C VAL A 272 -1.75 5.02 2.25
N LYS A 273 -0.56 4.70 2.74
CA LYS A 273 -0.33 3.91 3.96
C LYS A 273 0.38 4.76 4.98
N PHE A 274 -0.17 4.79 6.17
CA PHE A 274 0.50 5.38 7.32
C PHE A 274 1.01 4.30 8.27
N HIS A 275 2.16 4.54 8.84
CA HIS A 275 2.79 3.72 9.84
C HIS A 275 3.17 4.62 11.01
N GLN A 276 2.78 4.26 12.24
CA GLN A 276 3.45 4.87 13.40
C GLN A 276 4.87 4.34 13.47
N LEU A 277 5.80 5.17 13.90
CA LEU A 277 7.19 4.76 14.06
C LEU A 277 7.30 3.58 15.04
N GLN A 278 7.91 2.51 14.59
CA GLN A 278 8.30 1.35 15.39
C GLN A 278 9.81 1.36 15.60
N ILE A 279 10.26 1.33 16.84
CA ILE A 279 11.68 1.21 17.17
C ILE A 279 12.08 -0.26 17.09
N VAL A 280 12.63 -0.64 15.94
CA VAL A 280 13.00 -2.04 15.66
C VAL A 280 14.38 -2.34 16.24
N ARG A 281 14.51 -3.49 16.92
CA ARG A 281 15.75 -3.96 17.54
C ARG A 281 16.89 -4.08 16.52
N GLY A 282 18.10 -3.73 16.93
CA GLY A 282 19.30 -3.83 16.12
C GLY A 282 19.48 -2.72 15.10
N THR A 283 18.49 -1.83 14.92
CA THR A 283 18.58 -0.72 13.98
C THR A 283 19.41 0.45 14.51
N ALA A 284 19.84 1.34 13.61
CA ALA A 284 20.50 2.59 14.01
C ALA A 284 19.52 3.48 14.80
N MET A 285 18.24 3.45 14.47
CA MET A 285 17.19 4.21 15.14
C MET A 285 16.95 3.76 16.58
N GLU A 286 17.12 2.48 16.90
CA GLU A 286 17.07 2.01 18.30
C GLU A 286 18.17 2.68 19.15
N ARG A 287 19.39 2.79 18.61
CA ARG A 287 20.51 3.45 19.30
C ARG A 287 20.29 4.95 19.45
N GLU A 288 19.74 5.58 18.40
CA GLU A 288 19.39 7.00 18.42
C GLU A 288 18.29 7.28 19.45
N TYR A 289 17.24 6.46 19.49
CA TYR A 289 16.17 6.57 20.49
C TYR A 289 16.68 6.40 21.93
N ALA A 290 17.60 5.46 22.15
CA ALA A 290 18.17 5.26 23.47
C ALA A 290 19.05 6.45 23.94
N ALA A 291 19.68 7.17 23.00
CA ALA A 291 20.54 8.33 23.29
C ALA A 291 19.73 9.64 23.39
N HIS A 292 18.69 9.80 22.62
CA HIS A 292 17.91 11.03 22.45
C HIS A 292 16.40 10.75 22.40
N PRO A 293 15.79 10.16 23.44
CA PRO A 293 14.36 9.83 23.43
C PRO A 293 13.45 11.06 23.31
N GLU A 294 13.92 12.24 23.72
CA GLU A 294 13.23 13.52 23.63
C GLU A 294 12.94 13.98 22.20
N ASP A 295 13.69 13.47 21.23
CA ASP A 295 13.51 13.79 19.80
C ASP A 295 12.37 13.00 19.15
N PHE A 296 11.78 12.04 19.86
CA PHE A 296 10.79 11.11 19.33
C PHE A 296 9.41 11.34 19.93
N LEU A 297 8.47 11.71 19.11
CA LEU A 297 7.06 11.79 19.52
C LEU A 297 6.46 10.39 19.63
N ARG A 298 6.19 9.96 20.87
CA ARG A 298 5.57 8.66 21.16
C ARG A 298 4.10 8.87 21.53
N PHE A 299 3.21 8.29 20.75
CA PHE A 299 1.78 8.35 21.01
C PHE A 299 1.33 7.23 21.96
N SER A 300 0.45 7.54 22.92
CA SER A 300 -0.45 6.53 23.47
C SER A 300 -1.41 6.07 22.39
N LEU A 301 -2.08 4.93 22.58
CA LEU A 301 -3.07 4.44 21.63
C LEU A 301 -4.19 5.47 21.39
N ASP A 302 -4.77 5.99 22.46
CA ASP A 302 -5.84 6.98 22.41
C ASP A 302 -5.37 8.30 21.78
N GLY A 303 -4.18 8.77 22.15
CA GLY A 303 -3.55 9.95 21.54
C GLY A 303 -3.27 9.79 20.05
N TYR A 304 -2.93 8.56 19.58
CA TYR A 304 -2.75 8.28 18.16
C TYR A 304 -4.08 8.29 17.40
N ILE A 305 -5.13 7.73 17.99
CA ILE A 305 -6.46 7.74 17.37
C ILE A 305 -6.99 9.17 17.24
N ASP A 306 -6.81 10.01 18.26
CA ASP A 306 -7.15 11.43 18.19
C ASP A 306 -6.35 12.16 17.12
N PHE A 307 -5.04 11.96 17.13
CA PHE A 307 -4.13 12.56 16.14
C PHE A 307 -4.49 12.14 14.71
N PHE A 308 -4.75 10.84 14.50
CA PHE A 308 -5.09 10.35 13.17
C PHE A 308 -6.47 10.82 12.70
N THR A 309 -7.40 11.02 13.62
CA THR A 309 -8.69 11.68 13.34
C THR A 309 -8.48 13.10 12.83
N ASP A 310 -7.58 13.89 13.48
CA ASP A 310 -7.23 15.24 13.04
C ASP A 310 -6.54 15.25 11.67
N MET A 311 -5.72 14.24 11.36
CA MET A 311 -5.15 14.07 10.01
C MET A 311 -6.22 13.77 8.96
N LEU A 312 -7.15 12.83 9.25
CA LEU A 312 -8.23 12.48 8.33
C LEU A 312 -9.07 13.70 7.95
N GLU A 313 -9.40 14.54 8.91
CA GLU A 313 -10.13 15.79 8.63
C GLU A 313 -9.45 16.69 7.59
N ARG A 314 -8.12 16.60 7.47
CA ARG A 314 -7.29 17.44 6.57
C ARG A 314 -6.97 16.77 5.25
N LEU A 315 -7.00 15.45 5.18
CA LEU A 315 -6.71 14.70 3.96
C LEU A 315 -7.89 14.77 2.99
N ARG A 316 -7.62 15.00 1.69
CA ARG A 316 -8.67 15.07 0.66
C ARG A 316 -9.52 13.79 0.63
N PRO A 317 -10.84 13.87 0.44
CA PRO A 317 -11.75 12.71 0.48
C PRO A 317 -11.46 11.65 -0.60
N THR A 318 -10.85 12.05 -1.71
CA THR A 318 -10.50 11.15 -2.83
C THR A 318 -9.25 10.31 -2.59
N LEU A 319 -8.47 10.61 -1.54
CA LEU A 319 -7.28 9.84 -1.17
C LEU A 319 -7.68 8.58 -0.42
N CYS A 320 -7.44 7.42 -1.01
CA CYS A 320 -7.80 6.15 -0.42
C CYS A 320 -6.81 5.72 0.68
N ILE A 321 -7.31 5.47 1.88
CA ILE A 321 -6.49 5.05 3.02
C ILE A 321 -6.40 3.52 3.05
N GLU A 322 -5.20 3.00 2.82
CA GLU A 322 -4.95 1.56 2.86
C GLU A 322 -4.65 1.05 4.27
N ARG A 323 -3.91 1.87 5.05
CA ARG A 323 -3.48 1.47 6.38
C ARG A 323 -3.29 2.68 7.27
N PHE A 324 -3.66 2.54 8.54
CA PHE A 324 -3.54 3.58 9.57
C PHE A 324 -2.34 3.40 10.48
N ALA A 325 -1.84 2.17 10.64
CA ALA A 325 -0.69 1.84 11.48
C ALA A 325 0.01 0.57 10.99
N GLY A 326 1.29 0.42 11.28
CA GLY A 326 2.06 -0.79 11.01
C GLY A 326 1.94 -1.80 12.16
N GLU A 327 1.90 -3.09 11.83
CA GLU A 327 2.06 -4.17 12.79
C GLU A 327 3.49 -4.73 12.69
N VAL A 328 4.20 -4.77 13.81
CA VAL A 328 5.52 -5.43 13.91
C VAL A 328 5.41 -6.52 14.97
N PRO A 329 5.85 -7.75 14.68
CA PRO A 329 5.85 -8.80 15.68
C PRO A 329 6.69 -8.42 16.92
N PRO A 330 6.21 -8.70 18.16
CA PRO A 330 6.87 -8.25 19.39
C PRO A 330 8.34 -8.66 19.53
N ARG A 331 8.74 -9.76 18.87
CA ARG A 331 10.14 -10.21 18.88
C ARG A 331 11.11 -9.21 18.22
N PHE A 332 10.62 -8.27 17.40
CA PHE A 332 11.44 -7.27 16.70
C PHE A 332 11.47 -5.92 17.39
N VAL A 333 10.67 -5.67 18.41
CA VAL A 333 10.62 -4.38 19.13
C VAL A 333 10.91 -4.58 20.61
N ASN A 334 11.50 -3.58 21.26
CA ASN A 334 11.73 -3.61 22.70
C ASN A 334 10.46 -3.23 23.47
N GLU A 335 9.68 -2.33 22.90
CA GLU A 335 8.49 -1.79 23.53
C GLU A 335 7.31 -1.86 22.54
N SER A 336 6.17 -2.24 23.06
CA SER A 336 4.91 -2.18 22.35
C SER A 336 3.95 -1.27 23.14
N PRO A 337 4.03 0.06 22.95
CA PRO A 337 3.32 1.02 23.80
C PRO A 337 1.80 0.87 23.74
N TRP A 338 1.30 0.21 22.70
CA TRP A 338 -0.13 -0.09 22.54
C TRP A 338 -0.48 -1.57 22.84
N GLY A 339 0.46 -2.34 23.37
CA GLY A 339 0.29 -3.78 23.54
C GLY A 339 0.20 -4.52 22.21
N LEU A 340 -0.54 -5.62 22.17
CA LEU A 340 -0.74 -6.47 20.98
C LEU A 340 -2.01 -6.08 20.20
N ILE A 341 -2.26 -4.79 20.02
CA ILE A 341 -3.42 -4.34 19.25
C ILE A 341 -3.25 -4.71 17.76
N ARG A 342 -4.29 -5.27 17.18
CA ARG A 342 -4.33 -5.58 15.74
C ARG A 342 -4.93 -4.43 14.94
N ASN A 343 -4.55 -4.31 13.68
CA ASN A 343 -5.08 -3.28 12.79
C ASN A 343 -6.63 -3.27 12.72
N VAL A 344 -7.28 -4.42 12.83
CA VAL A 344 -8.75 -4.50 12.86
C VAL A 344 -9.33 -3.79 14.09
N GLU A 345 -8.71 -3.97 15.26
CA GLU A 345 -9.14 -3.30 16.48
C GLU A 345 -8.84 -1.81 16.45
N LEU A 346 -7.64 -1.44 16.00
CA LEU A 346 -7.28 -0.04 15.80
C LEU A 346 -8.27 0.66 14.85
N LEU A 347 -8.64 0.01 13.77
CA LEU A 347 -9.62 0.54 12.81
C LEU A 347 -10.98 0.77 13.47
N ARG A 348 -11.47 -0.20 14.26
CA ARG A 348 -12.73 -0.07 15.00
C ARG A 348 -12.71 1.13 15.96
N LEU A 349 -11.60 1.33 16.69
CA LEU A 349 -11.45 2.47 17.60
C LEU A 349 -11.44 3.81 16.84
N LEU A 350 -10.78 3.86 15.69
CA LEU A 350 -10.76 5.05 14.84
C LEU A 350 -12.16 5.36 14.27
N GLU A 351 -12.88 4.36 13.78
CA GLU A 351 -14.25 4.53 13.28
C GLU A 351 -15.17 5.04 14.40
N SER A 352 -15.08 4.49 15.62
CA SER A 352 -15.81 4.97 16.79
C SER A 352 -15.48 6.44 17.10
N ARG A 353 -14.19 6.82 17.06
CA ARG A 353 -13.77 8.20 17.30
C ARG A 353 -14.31 9.18 16.25
N LEU A 354 -14.32 8.78 14.96
CA LEU A 354 -14.93 9.58 13.89
C LEU A 354 -16.44 9.79 14.11
N GLU A 355 -17.14 8.78 14.64
CA GLU A 355 -18.56 8.88 14.98
C GLU A 355 -18.78 9.78 16.21
N GLU A 356 -18.03 9.57 17.29
CA GLU A 356 -18.10 10.38 18.51
C GLU A 356 -17.87 11.86 18.22
N ARG A 357 -16.87 12.17 17.40
CA ARG A 357 -16.53 13.54 17.00
C ARG A 357 -17.43 14.09 15.87
N ARG A 358 -18.35 13.29 15.35
CA ARG A 358 -19.21 13.62 14.19
C ARG A 358 -18.40 14.19 13.02
N THR A 359 -17.25 13.56 12.72
CA THR A 359 -16.31 14.04 11.73
C THR A 359 -16.02 12.99 10.65
N TRP A 360 -15.31 13.39 9.59
CA TRP A 360 -14.98 12.55 8.43
C TRP A 360 -13.74 13.05 7.72
N GLN A 361 -13.20 12.22 6.84
CA GLN A 361 -12.06 12.57 5.99
C GLN A 361 -12.41 13.77 5.09
N GLY A 362 -11.57 14.79 5.14
CA GLY A 362 -11.71 15.98 4.33
C GLY A 362 -12.64 17.05 4.88
N ARG A 363 -13.16 16.92 6.10
CA ARG A 363 -14.00 17.95 6.71
C ARG A 363 -13.32 19.34 6.75
N LEU A 364 -12.00 19.35 6.96
CA LEU A 364 -11.19 20.58 7.00
C LEU A 364 -10.38 20.80 5.70
N TYR A 365 -10.48 19.90 4.74
CA TYR A 365 -9.80 20.07 3.44
C TYR A 365 -10.39 21.24 2.67
N ARG A 366 -9.49 22.12 2.21
CA ARG A 366 -9.81 23.29 1.39
C ARG A 366 -9.09 23.12 0.06
N GLY A 367 -9.73 22.47 -0.92
CA GLY A 367 -9.22 22.12 -2.24
C GLY A 367 -8.29 23.15 -2.90
#